data_8e51899e276bdc84b7b2fab115806761
#
_entry.id   8e51899e276bdc84b7b2fab115806761
#
_cell.length_a   1.000
_cell.length_b   1.000
_cell.length_c   1.000
_cell.angle_alpha   90.00
_cell.angle_beta   90.00
_cell.angle_gamma   90.00
#
_symmetry.space_group_name_H-M   'P 1'
#
loop_
_entity.id
_entity.type
_entity.pdbx_description
1 polymer ?
#
loop_
_entity_poly.entity_id
_entity_poly.type
_entity_poly.pdbx_seq_one_letter_code
_entity_poly.pdbx_strand_id
1 'polypeptide(L)'
;MIFLFNRVILRCLGDDGLVSYSIIAYVNTLIVNTMLGISQGSQPLVSYHYGKDDTAGYRKLLRYGFTAVAAMTAVIFAGVMLFAPQIAGIFVDAEKPWLVADTAGALRRYGLCYLLLGSNILMGGFLTAVERPVGAICISVGLSLIHI
;
A
#
# COMPACT_ATOMS: atom_id res chain seq x y z
N MET A 1 4.79 -15.39 9.83
CA MET A 1 3.77 -15.30 8.80
C MET A 1 4.33 -15.49 7.39
N ILE A 2 5.35 -14.75 6.97
CA ILE A 2 6.00 -14.86 5.65
C ILE A 2 6.41 -16.31 5.32
N PHE A 3 6.96 -17.06 6.28
CA PHE A 3 7.37 -18.45 6.11
C PHE A 3 6.22 -19.41 5.72
N LEU A 4 5.08 -19.25 6.37
CA LEU A 4 3.90 -20.09 6.07
C LEU A 4 3.36 -19.76 4.67
N PHE A 5 3.31 -18.46 4.35
CA PHE A 5 2.83 -17.98 3.06
C PHE A 5 3.73 -18.47 1.91
N ASN A 6 5.05 -18.34 2.05
CA ASN A 6 6.01 -18.87 1.08
C ASN A 6 5.88 -20.40 0.89
N ARG A 7 5.65 -21.15 1.98
CA ARG A 7 5.43 -22.61 1.88
C ARG A 7 4.16 -22.96 1.11
N VAL A 8 3.09 -22.21 1.31
CA VAL A 8 1.83 -22.43 0.59
C VAL A 8 2.01 -22.11 -0.90
N ILE A 9 2.64 -20.97 -1.22
CA ILE A 9 2.94 -20.59 -2.61
C ILE A 9 3.79 -21.64 -3.29
N LEU A 10 4.88 -22.08 -2.67
CA LEU A 10 5.75 -23.13 -3.22
C LEU A 10 5.00 -24.44 -3.47
N ARG A 11 4.08 -24.83 -2.59
CA ARG A 11 3.29 -26.06 -2.77
C ARG A 11 2.22 -25.95 -3.86
N CYS A 12 1.61 -24.77 -4.02
CA CYS A 12 0.49 -24.58 -4.94
C CYS A 12 0.93 -24.09 -6.33
N LEU A 13 1.96 -23.27 -6.41
CA LEU A 13 2.38 -22.56 -7.63
C LEU A 13 3.83 -22.84 -8.02
N GLY A 14 4.59 -23.57 -7.20
CA GLY A 14 5.99 -23.86 -7.44
C GLY A 14 6.92 -22.65 -7.32
N ASP A 15 8.16 -22.80 -7.82
CA ASP A 15 9.19 -21.76 -7.76
C ASP A 15 8.79 -20.50 -8.55
N ASP A 16 8.13 -20.63 -9.68
CA ASP A 16 7.70 -19.51 -10.51
C ASP A 16 6.63 -18.64 -9.82
N GLY A 17 5.75 -19.28 -9.05
CA GLY A 17 4.80 -18.57 -8.20
C GLY A 17 5.48 -17.75 -7.09
N LEU A 18 6.57 -18.27 -6.53
CA LEU A 18 7.36 -17.57 -5.52
C LEU A 18 8.06 -16.34 -6.11
N VAL A 19 8.59 -16.44 -7.33
CA VAL A 19 9.18 -15.31 -8.07
C VAL A 19 8.14 -14.21 -8.29
N SER A 20 6.97 -14.55 -8.83
CA SER A 20 5.88 -13.60 -9.04
C SER A 20 5.45 -12.90 -7.75
N TYR A 21 5.30 -13.64 -6.66
CA TYR A 21 4.97 -13.09 -5.35
C TYR A 21 6.05 -12.13 -4.83
N SER A 22 7.32 -12.48 -4.97
CA SER A 22 8.43 -11.64 -4.54
C SER A 22 8.45 -10.30 -5.27
N ILE A 23 8.19 -10.29 -6.57
CA ILE A 23 8.11 -9.06 -7.37
C ILE A 23 6.96 -8.17 -6.88
N ILE A 24 5.78 -8.76 -6.65
CA ILE A 24 4.63 -8.03 -6.10
C ILE A 24 4.97 -7.46 -4.71
N ALA A 25 5.64 -8.23 -3.86
CA ALA A 25 6.03 -7.79 -2.52
C ALA A 25 7.03 -6.61 -2.55
N TYR A 26 7.99 -6.61 -3.47
CA TYR A 26 8.91 -5.48 -3.65
C TYR A 26 8.18 -4.22 -4.11
N VAL A 27 7.33 -4.33 -5.13
CA VAL A 27 6.52 -3.20 -5.62
C VAL A 27 5.61 -2.68 -4.50
N ASN A 28 4.94 -3.58 -3.77
CA ASN A 28 4.10 -3.23 -2.63
C ASN A 28 4.88 -2.46 -1.56
N THR A 29 6.09 -2.90 -1.22
CA THR A 29 6.93 -2.23 -0.22
C THR A 29 7.24 -0.78 -0.61
N LEU A 30 7.58 -0.52 -1.87
CA LEU A 30 7.83 0.84 -2.36
C LEU A 30 6.57 1.71 -2.26
N ILE A 31 5.42 1.17 -2.64
CA ILE A 31 4.13 1.88 -2.61
C ILE A 31 3.73 2.20 -1.17
N VAL A 32 3.80 1.21 -0.27
CA VAL A 32 3.47 1.38 1.15
C VAL A 32 4.36 2.44 1.79
N ASN A 33 5.68 2.40 1.55
CA ASN A 33 6.61 3.39 2.10
C ASN A 33 6.31 4.81 1.60
N THR A 34 5.90 4.96 0.34
CA THR A 34 5.48 6.25 -0.21
C THR A 34 4.24 6.79 0.51
N MET A 35 3.24 5.94 0.75
CA MET A 35 2.02 6.32 1.47
C MET A 35 2.29 6.62 2.95
N LEU A 36 3.17 5.83 3.58
CA LEU A 36 3.64 6.09 4.95
C LEU A 36 4.35 7.44 5.06
N GLY A 37 5.15 7.81 4.06
CA GLY A 37 5.82 9.11 4.02
C GLY A 37 4.82 10.28 4.05
N ILE A 38 3.76 10.22 3.27
CA ILE A 38 2.68 11.23 3.29
C ILE A 38 2.00 11.26 4.66
N SER A 39 1.65 10.09 5.21
CA SER A 39 0.99 9.99 6.50
C SER A 39 1.85 10.54 7.63
N GLN A 40 3.11 10.10 7.74
CA GLN A 40 4.04 10.51 8.78
C GLN A 40 4.42 12.00 8.67
N GLY A 41 4.58 12.51 7.45
CA GLY A 41 4.86 13.93 7.21
C GLY A 41 3.71 14.85 7.63
N SER A 42 2.46 14.36 7.58
CA SER A 42 1.29 15.13 8.01
C SER A 42 1.05 15.10 9.52
N GLN A 43 1.52 14.08 10.24
CA GLN A 43 1.24 13.89 11.68
C GLN A 43 1.67 15.07 12.56
N PRO A 44 2.89 15.63 12.46
CA PRO A 44 3.30 16.75 13.31
C PRO A 44 2.41 17.98 13.13
N LEU A 45 1.97 18.25 11.90
CA LEU A 45 1.09 19.38 11.59
C LEU A 45 -0.29 19.16 12.17
N VAL A 46 -0.84 17.96 12.08
CA VAL A 46 -2.14 17.57 12.66
C VAL A 46 -2.09 17.68 14.17
N SER A 47 -1.06 17.14 14.83
CA SER A 47 -0.88 17.22 16.28
C SER A 47 -0.75 18.65 16.78
N TYR A 48 -0.04 19.52 16.04
CA TYR A 48 0.10 20.94 16.38
C TYR A 48 -1.25 21.67 16.39
N HIS A 49 -2.07 21.50 15.34
CA HIS A 49 -3.40 22.11 15.28
C HIS A 49 -4.37 21.49 16.30
N TYR A 50 -4.25 20.18 16.53
CA TYR A 50 -5.04 19.49 17.55
C TYR A 50 -4.73 20.00 18.96
N GLY A 51 -3.46 20.17 19.33
CA GLY A 51 -3.02 20.70 20.61
C GLY A 51 -3.39 22.17 20.84
N LYS A 52 -3.76 22.90 19.78
CA LYS A 52 -4.28 24.28 19.84
C LYS A 52 -5.81 24.37 19.83
N ASP A 53 -6.52 23.25 19.87
CA ASP A 53 -7.97 23.17 19.68
C ASP A 53 -8.46 23.75 18.34
N ASP A 54 -7.55 23.89 17.35
CA ASP A 54 -7.89 24.39 16.03
C ASP A 54 -8.52 23.30 15.16
N THR A 55 -9.79 23.05 15.41
CA THR A 55 -10.58 22.05 14.68
C THR A 55 -10.62 22.30 13.17
N ALA A 56 -10.64 23.55 12.75
CA ALA A 56 -10.67 23.92 11.34
C ALA A 56 -9.34 23.58 10.65
N GLY A 57 -8.22 23.89 11.34
CA GLY A 57 -6.87 23.61 10.86
C GLY A 57 -6.62 22.12 10.62
N TYR A 58 -6.84 21.27 11.63
CA TYR A 58 -6.57 19.84 11.44
C TYR A 58 -7.54 19.15 10.47
N ARG A 59 -8.81 19.59 10.36
CA ARG A 59 -9.73 19.10 9.32
C ARG A 59 -9.29 19.48 7.91
N LYS A 60 -8.75 20.68 7.75
CA LYS A 60 -8.18 21.13 6.47
C LYS A 60 -6.97 20.29 6.08
N LEU A 61 -6.08 19.98 7.04
CA LEU A 61 -4.94 19.10 6.84
C LEU A 61 -5.36 17.68 6.47
N LEU A 62 -6.39 17.14 7.13
CA LEU A 62 -6.95 15.83 6.78
C LEU A 62 -7.43 15.81 5.32
N ARG A 63 -8.16 16.85 4.89
CA ARG A 63 -8.63 16.97 3.51
C ARG A 63 -7.46 17.03 2.53
N TYR A 64 -6.42 17.80 2.82
CA TYR A 64 -5.22 17.85 1.97
C TYR A 64 -4.49 16.52 1.95
N GLY A 65 -4.38 15.82 3.08
CA GLY A 65 -3.82 14.49 3.16
C GLY A 65 -4.59 13.49 2.26
N PHE A 66 -5.92 13.49 2.33
CA PHE A 66 -6.75 12.65 1.47
C PHE A 66 -6.59 12.98 -0.03
N THR A 67 -6.54 14.27 -0.39
CA THR A 67 -6.33 14.65 -1.80
C THR A 67 -4.95 14.25 -2.30
N ALA A 68 -3.92 14.42 -1.49
CA ALA A 68 -2.55 14.01 -1.81
C ALA A 68 -2.45 12.48 -1.99
N VAL A 69 -3.02 11.73 -1.03
CA VAL A 69 -3.05 10.27 -1.11
C VAL A 69 -3.86 9.78 -2.32
N ALA A 70 -5.02 10.38 -2.58
CA ALA A 70 -5.84 10.01 -3.73
C ALA A 70 -5.13 10.27 -5.06
N ALA A 71 -4.48 11.43 -5.19
CA ALA A 71 -3.69 11.75 -6.38
C ALA A 71 -2.52 10.78 -6.57
N MET A 72 -1.76 10.51 -5.50
CA MET A 72 -0.64 9.56 -5.53
C MET A 72 -1.12 8.15 -5.87
N THR A 73 -2.21 7.69 -5.24
CA THR A 73 -2.81 6.38 -5.52
C THR A 73 -3.25 6.27 -6.97
N ALA A 74 -3.86 7.32 -7.54
CA ALA A 74 -4.28 7.32 -8.94
C ALA A 74 -3.08 7.20 -9.89
N VAL A 75 -1.98 7.92 -9.61
CA VAL A 75 -0.73 7.85 -10.38
C VAL A 75 -0.11 6.44 -10.29
N ILE A 76 -0.01 5.90 -9.07
CA ILE A 76 0.55 4.56 -8.85
C ILE A 76 -0.32 3.50 -9.54
N PHE A 77 -1.63 3.57 -9.36
CA PHE A 77 -2.56 2.63 -9.99
C PHE A 77 -2.45 2.67 -11.52
N ALA A 78 -2.46 3.86 -12.12
CA ALA A 78 -2.27 4.02 -13.55
C ALA A 78 -0.91 3.48 -14.00
N GLY A 79 0.16 3.77 -13.26
CA GLY A 79 1.50 3.25 -13.52
C GLY A 79 1.54 1.72 -13.51
N VAL A 80 0.97 1.09 -12.49
CA VAL A 80 0.89 -0.37 -12.39
C VAL A 80 0.05 -0.95 -13.54
N MET A 81 -1.10 -0.36 -13.87
CA MET A 81 -1.95 -0.86 -14.96
C MET A 81 -1.26 -0.79 -16.32
N LEU A 82 -0.55 0.29 -16.60
CA LEU A 82 0.10 0.53 -17.89
C LEU A 82 1.44 -0.21 -18.01
N PHE A 83 2.24 -0.22 -16.94
CA PHE A 83 3.62 -0.69 -16.96
C PHE A 83 3.84 -2.05 -16.28
N ALA A 84 2.78 -2.78 -15.91
CA ALA A 84 2.92 -4.09 -15.25
C ALA A 84 3.82 -5.08 -16.01
N PRO A 85 3.74 -5.24 -17.35
CA PRO A 85 4.64 -6.14 -18.08
C PRO A 85 6.10 -5.69 -18.05
N GLN A 86 6.34 -4.38 -18.12
CA GLN A 86 7.68 -3.80 -18.06
C GLN A 86 8.28 -3.98 -16.65
N ILE A 87 7.48 -3.73 -15.62
CA ILE A 87 7.88 -3.96 -14.22
C ILE A 87 8.22 -5.42 -14.00
N ALA A 88 7.37 -6.35 -14.45
CA ALA A 88 7.64 -7.78 -14.34
C ALA A 88 8.89 -8.19 -15.13
N GLY A 89 9.08 -7.65 -16.34
CA GLY A 89 10.22 -7.95 -17.21
C GLY A 89 11.58 -7.47 -16.70
N ILE A 90 11.62 -6.53 -15.74
CA ILE A 90 12.87 -6.13 -15.08
C ILE A 90 13.41 -7.26 -14.17
N PHE A 91 12.52 -8.06 -13.61
CA PHE A 91 12.85 -9.06 -12.58
C PHE A 91 12.81 -10.51 -13.09
N VAL A 92 12.15 -10.75 -14.22
CA VAL A 92 12.00 -12.10 -14.80
C VAL A 92 12.90 -12.21 -16.01
N ASP A 93 13.62 -13.33 -16.11
CA ASP A 93 14.48 -13.62 -17.26
C ASP A 93 13.69 -13.63 -18.57
N ALA A 94 14.32 -13.12 -19.64
CA ALA A 94 13.72 -13.06 -20.98
C ALA A 94 13.36 -14.44 -21.57
N GLU A 95 13.91 -15.51 -21.01
CA GLU A 95 13.63 -16.89 -21.41
C GLU A 95 12.25 -17.40 -20.98
N LYS A 96 11.55 -16.67 -20.05
CA LYS A 96 10.24 -17.06 -19.52
C LYS A 96 9.15 -16.00 -19.78
N PRO A 97 8.78 -15.74 -21.04
CA PRO A 97 7.79 -14.68 -21.34
C PRO A 97 6.40 -14.95 -20.75
N TRP A 98 6.03 -16.20 -20.56
CA TRP A 98 4.79 -16.60 -19.90
C TRP A 98 4.74 -16.15 -18.42
N LEU A 99 5.88 -16.24 -17.70
CA LEU A 99 5.98 -15.81 -16.30
C LEU A 99 5.85 -14.29 -16.17
N VAL A 100 6.37 -13.54 -17.15
CA VAL A 100 6.17 -12.08 -17.22
C VAL A 100 4.69 -11.75 -17.35
N ALA A 101 3.96 -12.46 -18.22
CA ALA A 101 2.52 -12.23 -18.42
C ALA A 101 1.70 -12.56 -17.18
N ASP A 102 1.99 -13.69 -16.52
CA ASP A 102 1.31 -14.11 -15.29
C ASP A 102 1.58 -13.15 -14.13
N THR A 103 2.84 -12.74 -13.95
CA THR A 103 3.25 -11.77 -12.93
C THR A 103 2.59 -10.42 -13.18
N ALA A 104 2.55 -9.94 -14.43
CA ALA A 104 1.87 -8.70 -14.78
C ALA A 104 0.36 -8.76 -14.50
N GLY A 105 -0.27 -9.90 -14.81
CA GLY A 105 -1.68 -10.14 -14.49
C GLY A 105 -1.95 -10.14 -12.98
N ALA A 106 -1.09 -10.76 -12.19
CA ALA A 106 -1.17 -10.77 -10.75
C ALA A 106 -0.94 -9.38 -10.15
N LEU A 107 0.05 -8.63 -10.66
CA LEU A 107 0.36 -7.26 -10.23
C LEU A 107 -0.82 -6.31 -10.48
N ARG A 108 -1.50 -6.41 -11.64
CA ARG A 108 -2.68 -5.62 -11.95
C ARG A 108 -3.84 -5.92 -11.00
N ARG A 109 -4.10 -7.20 -10.70
CA ARG A 109 -5.14 -7.62 -9.73
C ARG A 109 -4.83 -7.09 -8.34
N TYR A 110 -3.58 -7.21 -7.90
CA TYR A 110 -3.14 -6.68 -6.61
C TYR A 110 -3.19 -5.15 -6.57
N GLY A 111 -2.99 -4.49 -7.70
CA GLY A 111 -3.07 -3.04 -7.85
C GLY A 111 -4.39 -2.42 -7.38
N LEU A 112 -5.51 -3.16 -7.45
CA LEU A 112 -6.81 -2.73 -6.94
C LEU A 112 -6.79 -2.47 -5.42
N CYS A 113 -5.98 -3.21 -4.68
CA CYS A 113 -5.83 -3.03 -3.24
C CYS A 113 -5.22 -1.66 -2.88
N TYR A 114 -4.40 -1.09 -3.77
CA TYR A 114 -3.76 0.21 -3.52
C TYR A 114 -4.76 1.36 -3.42
N LEU A 115 -5.94 1.25 -4.05
CA LEU A 115 -6.99 2.27 -3.99
C LEU A 115 -7.46 2.52 -2.55
N LEU A 116 -7.48 1.49 -1.72
CA LEU A 116 -7.94 1.58 -0.34
C LEU A 116 -6.77 1.74 0.65
N LEU A 117 -5.61 1.19 0.30
CA LEU A 117 -4.44 1.12 1.20
C LEU A 117 -3.98 2.50 1.67
N GLY A 118 -3.85 3.46 0.76
CA GLY A 118 -3.40 4.81 1.07
C GLY A 118 -4.32 5.53 2.04
N SER A 119 -5.64 5.42 1.85
CA SER A 119 -6.65 6.02 2.74
C SER A 119 -6.58 5.43 4.14
N ASN A 120 -6.36 4.12 4.25
CA ASN A 120 -6.23 3.43 5.54
C ASN A 120 -4.97 3.86 6.29
N ILE A 121 -3.83 3.93 5.61
CA ILE A 121 -2.55 4.38 6.19
C ILE A 121 -2.69 5.83 6.69
N LEU A 122 -3.27 6.72 5.88
CA LEU A 122 -3.48 8.10 6.26
C LEU A 122 -4.40 8.24 7.48
N MET A 123 -5.52 7.52 7.49
CA MET A 123 -6.48 7.56 8.60
C MET A 123 -5.87 7.03 9.89
N GLY A 124 -5.09 5.94 9.83
CA GLY A 124 -4.37 5.41 10.99
C GLY A 124 -3.40 6.45 11.58
N GLY A 125 -2.60 7.09 10.72
CA GLY A 125 -1.69 8.16 11.13
C GLY A 125 -2.41 9.38 11.70
N PHE A 126 -3.52 9.78 11.10
CA PHE A 126 -4.35 10.89 11.58
C PHE A 126 -4.94 10.61 12.97
N LEU A 127 -5.52 9.42 13.19
CA LEU A 127 -6.09 9.04 14.48
C LEU A 127 -5.02 8.97 15.59
N THR A 128 -3.80 8.57 15.24
CA THR A 128 -2.67 8.62 16.16
C THR A 128 -2.30 10.06 16.50
N ALA A 129 -2.29 10.96 15.53
CA ALA A 129 -1.94 12.37 15.71
C ALA A 129 -2.97 13.16 16.56
N VAL A 130 -4.23 12.72 16.58
CA VAL A 130 -5.30 13.31 17.43
C VAL A 130 -5.55 12.51 18.72
N GLU A 131 -4.57 11.77 19.19
CA GLU A 131 -4.60 11.02 20.44
C GLU A 131 -5.77 10.02 20.57
N ARG A 132 -6.21 9.43 19.46
CA ARG A 132 -7.23 8.38 19.42
C ARG A 132 -6.65 7.02 18.98
N PRO A 133 -5.71 6.43 19.75
CA PRO A 133 -5.00 5.24 19.36
C PRO A 133 -5.91 4.00 19.21
N VAL A 134 -7.00 3.93 19.97
CA VAL A 134 -7.96 2.82 19.87
C VAL A 134 -8.57 2.75 18.46
N GLY A 135 -8.94 3.89 17.88
CA GLY A 135 -9.43 3.95 16.51
C GLY A 135 -8.37 3.51 15.48
N ALA A 136 -7.12 3.94 15.67
CA ALA A 136 -6.02 3.53 14.82
C ALA A 136 -5.76 2.01 14.91
N ILE A 137 -5.80 1.43 16.10
CA ILE A 137 -5.67 -0.02 16.34
C ILE A 137 -6.80 -0.78 15.65
N CYS A 138 -8.06 -0.33 15.79
CA CYS A 138 -9.21 -0.97 15.15
C CYS A 138 -9.08 -0.99 13.62
N ILE A 139 -8.63 0.10 13.00
CA ILE A 139 -8.37 0.17 11.58
C ILE A 139 -7.24 -0.81 11.19
N SER A 140 -6.13 -0.79 11.93
CA SER A 140 -4.96 -1.65 11.64
C SER A 140 -5.29 -3.14 11.79
N VAL A 141 -6.03 -3.51 12.84
CA VAL A 141 -6.47 -4.90 13.07
C VAL A 141 -7.49 -5.32 12.01
N GLY A 142 -8.46 -4.47 11.68
CA GLY A 142 -9.42 -4.73 10.62
C GLY A 142 -8.74 -4.97 9.27
N LEU A 143 -7.73 -4.16 8.95
CA LEU A 143 -6.94 -4.33 7.73
C LEU A 143 -6.12 -5.63 7.74
N SER A 144 -5.52 -5.95 8.89
CA SER A 144 -4.75 -7.19 9.06
C SER A 144 -5.61 -8.44 8.89
N LEU A 145 -6.86 -8.39 9.33
CA LEU A 145 -7.83 -9.50 9.17
C LEU A 145 -8.31 -9.65 7.71
N ILE A 146 -8.34 -8.56 6.94
CA ILE A 146 -8.73 -8.59 5.52
C ILE A 146 -7.54 -9.02 4.64
N HIS A 147 -6.31 -8.77 5.10
CA HIS A 147 -5.09 -9.12 4.37
C HIS A 147 -4.58 -10.55 4.61
N ILE A 148 -5.24 -11.34 5.47
CA ILE A 148 -5.00 -12.76 5.64
C ILE A 148 -5.89 -13.56 4.71
#